data_bdd5aa3b07c4c06959d62cb2187c2447
#
_entry.id   bdd5aa3b07c4c06959d62cb2187c2447
#
_cell.length_a   1.000
_cell.length_b   1.000
_cell.length_c   1.000
_cell.angle_alpha   90.00
_cell.angle_beta   90.00
_cell.angle_gamma   90.00
#
_symmetry.space_group_name_H-M   'P 1'
#
loop_
_entity.id
_entity.type
_entity.pdbx_description
1 polymer ?
#
loop_
_entity_poly.entity_id
_entity_poly.type
_entity_poly.pdbx_seq_one_letter_code
_entity_poly.pdbx_strand_id
1 'polypeptide(L)'
;MSLHTIEFEKLRLVPGDRLLDLGCGEGRHAITAYTLAPIESVGIDLSVRDLNTTRERFEQFRIEDDDSRSLVISVASGLGLPFADNTFDKVICAEVLEHIDDYRSVVKEIHRVLKPGGIFGMSVPRFFPEWVCWRLSDAYHEVEGGHVRIFNANHLREDVEKAGFVRFDKHHAHSLHVPYWWLKCLFWRDEGEEAAPVRYYHRFLVWDLMSRPRLTQWLDKILNPLMGKSVVMYFVKQAPPPGDAA
;
A
#
# COMPACT_ATOMS: atom_id res chain seq x y z
N MET A 1 -4.21 6.09 -15.48
CA MET A 1 -3.42 5.57 -14.35
C MET A 1 -4.37 5.04 -13.27
N SER A 2 -4.01 4.00 -12.54
CA SER A 2 -4.77 3.55 -11.36
C SER A 2 -4.29 4.32 -10.14
N LEU A 3 -5.20 4.70 -9.23
CA LEU A 3 -4.84 5.21 -7.91
C LEU A 3 -4.31 4.10 -6.99
N HIS A 4 -4.62 2.84 -7.32
CA HIS A 4 -4.29 1.73 -6.47
C HIS A 4 -2.90 1.20 -6.80
N THR A 5 -2.07 1.06 -5.79
CA THR A 5 -0.78 0.37 -5.88
C THR A 5 -1.01 -1.13 -5.92
N ILE A 6 -1.97 -1.63 -5.12
CA ILE A 6 -2.38 -3.04 -5.09
C ILE A 6 -3.40 -3.33 -6.18
N GLU A 7 -3.18 -4.38 -6.98
CA GLU A 7 -4.15 -4.93 -7.94
C GLU A 7 -5.10 -5.88 -7.21
N PHE A 8 -6.37 -5.48 -7.08
CA PHE A 8 -7.37 -6.23 -6.31
C PHE A 8 -7.70 -7.60 -6.92
N GLU A 9 -7.54 -7.76 -8.22
CA GLU A 9 -7.67 -9.05 -8.91
C GLU A 9 -6.70 -10.11 -8.35
N LYS A 10 -5.52 -9.69 -7.89
CA LYS A 10 -4.53 -10.57 -7.26
C LYS A 10 -4.91 -10.97 -5.84
N LEU A 11 -5.71 -10.16 -5.16
CA LEU A 11 -6.23 -10.50 -3.83
C LEU A 11 -7.34 -11.54 -3.89
N ARG A 12 -8.02 -11.69 -5.05
CA ARG A 12 -9.08 -12.68 -5.25
C ARG A 12 -10.16 -12.57 -4.18
N LEU A 13 -10.69 -11.35 -3.99
CA LEU A 13 -11.75 -11.10 -3.01
C LEU A 13 -12.99 -11.94 -3.33
N VAL A 14 -13.54 -12.59 -2.31
CA VAL A 14 -14.79 -13.31 -2.40
C VAL A 14 -15.78 -12.80 -1.35
N PRO A 15 -17.10 -12.91 -1.59
CA PRO A 15 -18.11 -12.54 -0.61
C PRO A 15 -17.86 -13.18 0.76
N GLY A 16 -17.93 -12.37 1.82
CA GLY A 16 -17.69 -12.81 3.20
C GLY A 16 -16.22 -12.79 3.66
N ASP A 17 -15.27 -12.44 2.79
CA ASP A 17 -13.87 -12.21 3.19
C ASP A 17 -13.77 -11.11 4.25
N ARG A 18 -12.79 -11.23 5.13
CA ARG A 18 -12.32 -10.17 6.03
C ARG A 18 -10.97 -9.65 5.52
N LEU A 19 -10.92 -8.37 5.16
CA LEU A 19 -9.69 -7.74 4.67
C LEU A 19 -9.17 -6.73 5.69
N LEU A 20 -7.87 -6.79 5.99
CA LEU A 20 -7.14 -5.77 6.75
C LEU A 20 -6.31 -4.89 5.79
N ASP A 21 -6.49 -3.57 5.86
CA ASP A 21 -5.62 -2.57 5.25
C ASP A 21 -4.77 -1.93 6.36
N LEU A 22 -3.52 -2.40 6.50
CA LEU A 22 -2.57 -1.96 7.52
C LEU A 22 -1.83 -0.71 7.02
N GLY A 23 -1.93 0.39 7.77
CA GLY A 23 -1.49 1.71 7.32
C GLY A 23 -2.40 2.24 6.22
N CYS A 24 -3.71 2.22 6.48
CA CYS A 24 -4.71 2.55 5.45
C CYS A 24 -4.70 4.03 5.05
N GLY A 25 -4.05 4.91 5.84
CA GLY A 25 -4.01 6.35 5.61
C GLY A 25 -5.41 6.92 5.42
N GLU A 26 -5.63 7.59 4.29
CA GLU A 26 -6.91 8.19 3.91
C GLU A 26 -7.89 7.17 3.26
N GLY A 27 -7.73 5.87 3.51
CA GLY A 27 -8.69 4.81 3.21
C GLY A 27 -8.74 4.30 1.76
N ARG A 28 -7.77 4.64 0.93
CA ARG A 28 -7.80 4.31 -0.51
C ARG A 28 -8.04 2.82 -0.80
N HIS A 29 -7.31 1.91 -0.16
CA HIS A 29 -7.47 0.48 -0.40
C HIS A 29 -8.66 -0.10 0.38
N ALA A 30 -8.86 0.31 1.64
CA ALA A 30 -9.96 -0.17 2.47
C ALA A 30 -11.34 0.17 1.87
N ILE A 31 -11.54 1.42 1.41
CA ILE A 31 -12.78 1.86 0.76
C ILE A 31 -12.97 1.13 -0.58
N THR A 32 -11.90 0.98 -1.37
CA THR A 32 -11.99 0.25 -2.64
C THR A 32 -12.37 -1.21 -2.43
N ALA A 33 -11.75 -1.90 -1.46
CA ALA A 33 -12.09 -3.27 -1.14
C ALA A 33 -13.58 -3.43 -0.78
N TYR A 34 -14.10 -2.52 0.06
CA TYR A 34 -15.52 -2.45 0.41
C TYR A 34 -16.44 -2.28 -0.81
N THR A 35 -16.02 -1.45 -1.79
CA THR A 35 -16.86 -1.23 -2.99
C THR A 35 -16.83 -2.39 -3.98
N LEU A 36 -15.71 -3.12 -4.05
CA LEU A 36 -15.50 -4.19 -5.03
C LEU A 36 -16.22 -5.49 -4.68
N ALA A 37 -16.37 -5.80 -3.39
CA ALA A 37 -16.98 -7.06 -2.97
C ALA A 37 -17.75 -6.90 -1.65
N PRO A 38 -18.78 -7.73 -1.38
CA PRO A 38 -19.48 -7.77 -0.09
C PRO A 38 -18.58 -8.44 0.97
N ILE A 39 -17.72 -7.65 1.60
CA ILE A 39 -16.71 -8.08 2.57
C ILE A 39 -16.70 -7.18 3.80
N GLU A 40 -16.08 -7.66 4.88
CA GLU A 40 -15.68 -6.82 6.01
C GLU A 40 -14.29 -6.22 5.72
N SER A 41 -14.24 -4.91 5.45
CA SER A 41 -12.98 -4.18 5.27
C SER A 41 -12.60 -3.50 6.59
N VAL A 42 -11.38 -3.73 7.07
CA VAL A 42 -10.84 -3.13 8.29
C VAL A 42 -9.61 -2.30 7.92
N GLY A 43 -9.67 -1.00 8.19
CA GLY A 43 -8.53 -0.10 8.02
C GLY A 43 -7.91 0.27 9.37
N ILE A 44 -6.60 0.18 9.50
CA ILE A 44 -5.89 0.68 10.68
C ILE A 44 -4.76 1.63 10.28
N ASP A 45 -4.59 2.67 11.07
CA ASP A 45 -3.50 3.64 10.92
C ASP A 45 -3.14 4.24 12.28
N LEU A 46 -1.96 4.84 12.40
CA LEU A 46 -1.57 5.62 13.58
C LEU A 46 -2.09 7.06 13.51
N SER A 47 -2.33 7.57 12.32
CA SER A 47 -2.78 8.94 12.06
C SER A 47 -4.28 9.08 12.27
N VAL A 48 -4.69 9.65 13.39
CA VAL A 48 -6.11 10.01 13.64
C VAL A 48 -6.64 10.96 12.56
N ARG A 49 -5.80 11.86 12.07
CA ARG A 49 -6.16 12.80 10.99
C ARG A 49 -6.57 12.07 9.73
N ASP A 50 -5.75 11.09 9.29
CA ASP A 50 -6.00 10.36 8.06
C ASP A 50 -7.21 9.42 8.20
N LEU A 51 -7.41 8.83 9.38
CA LEU A 51 -8.61 8.05 9.67
C LEU A 51 -9.89 8.92 9.65
N ASN A 52 -9.84 10.17 10.10
CA ASN A 52 -10.97 11.08 9.96
C ASN A 52 -11.25 11.39 8.48
N THR A 53 -10.22 11.63 7.66
CA THR A 53 -10.37 11.78 6.21
C THR A 53 -10.95 10.52 5.57
N THR A 54 -10.52 9.32 6.02
CA THR A 54 -11.10 8.04 5.58
C THR A 54 -12.60 7.99 5.88
N ARG A 55 -13.01 8.39 7.08
CA ARG A 55 -14.45 8.40 7.46
C ARG A 55 -15.27 9.34 6.59
N GLU A 56 -14.77 10.56 6.38
CA GLU A 56 -15.44 11.56 5.52
C GLU A 56 -15.55 11.07 4.07
N ARG A 57 -14.49 10.49 3.52
CA ARG A 57 -14.50 9.94 2.16
C ARG A 57 -15.45 8.75 2.03
N PHE A 58 -15.46 7.87 3.03
CA PHE A 58 -16.29 6.67 3.00
C PHE A 58 -17.77 6.97 2.84
N GLU A 59 -18.29 8.06 3.44
CA GLU A 59 -19.70 8.46 3.28
C GLU A 59 -20.11 8.67 1.81
N GLN A 60 -19.17 8.99 0.92
CA GLN A 60 -19.42 9.15 -0.52
C GLN A 60 -19.47 7.80 -1.28
N PHE A 61 -18.98 6.73 -0.68
CA PHE A 61 -18.89 5.38 -1.27
C PHE A 61 -19.77 4.36 -0.54
N ARG A 62 -20.46 4.79 0.51
CA ARG A 62 -21.33 3.93 1.29
C ARG A 62 -22.47 3.42 0.40
N ILE A 63 -22.65 2.10 0.40
CA ILE A 63 -23.74 1.44 -0.30
C ILE A 63 -24.84 1.25 0.73
N GLU A 64 -25.97 1.94 0.53
CA GLU A 64 -27.13 1.86 1.40
C GLU A 64 -27.83 0.49 1.26
N ASP A 65 -28.45 0.04 2.33
CA ASP A 65 -29.25 -1.20 2.38
C ASP A 65 -28.47 -2.48 2.00
N ASP A 66 -27.13 -2.50 2.22
CA ASP A 66 -26.30 -3.69 2.00
C ASP A 66 -25.51 -4.05 3.26
N ASP A 67 -26.15 -4.84 4.13
CA ASP A 67 -25.53 -5.33 5.37
C ASP A 67 -24.46 -6.43 5.14
N SER A 68 -24.27 -6.86 3.90
CA SER A 68 -23.28 -7.89 3.55
C SER A 68 -21.84 -7.35 3.52
N ARG A 69 -21.66 -6.02 3.66
CA ARG A 69 -20.38 -5.33 3.66
C ARG A 69 -20.26 -4.31 4.77
N SER A 70 -19.06 -4.13 5.27
CA SER A 70 -18.79 -3.11 6.29
C SER A 70 -17.39 -2.52 6.11
N LEU A 71 -17.21 -1.27 6.57
CA LEU A 71 -15.91 -0.66 6.76
C LEU A 71 -15.76 -0.29 8.24
N VAL A 72 -14.74 -0.85 8.87
CA VAL A 72 -14.33 -0.51 10.23
C VAL A 72 -12.96 0.16 10.17
N ILE A 73 -12.79 1.29 10.86
CA ILE A 73 -11.51 1.97 10.97
C ILE A 73 -11.11 2.18 12.42
N SER A 74 -9.83 1.97 12.75
CA SER A 74 -9.32 2.10 14.11
C SER A 74 -7.88 2.57 14.16
N VAL A 75 -7.52 3.22 15.25
CA VAL A 75 -6.12 3.55 15.55
C VAL A 75 -5.43 2.31 16.11
N ALA A 76 -4.42 1.80 15.41
CA ALA A 76 -3.62 0.69 15.91
C ALA A 76 -2.22 0.70 15.27
N SER A 77 -1.26 0.11 16.01
CA SER A 77 0.11 -0.10 15.52
C SER A 77 0.27 -1.45 14.85
N GLY A 78 0.98 -1.48 13.72
CA GLY A 78 1.35 -2.73 13.05
C GLY A 78 2.32 -3.61 13.85
N LEU A 79 2.97 -3.08 14.89
CA LEU A 79 3.86 -3.82 15.77
C LEU A 79 3.14 -4.72 16.78
N GLY A 80 1.83 -4.53 16.97
CA GLY A 80 0.99 -5.32 17.87
C GLY A 80 -0.47 -5.15 17.46
N LEU A 81 -0.94 -6.00 16.54
CA LEU A 81 -2.28 -5.92 15.98
C LEU A 81 -3.32 -6.40 17.02
N PRO A 82 -4.39 -5.60 17.29
CA PRO A 82 -5.41 -5.94 18.29
C PRO A 82 -6.43 -6.97 17.76
N PHE A 83 -5.96 -7.96 17.04
CA PHE A 83 -6.79 -9.01 16.42
C PHE A 83 -6.28 -10.40 16.84
N ALA A 84 -7.19 -11.36 16.91
CA ALA A 84 -6.83 -12.75 17.16
C ALA A 84 -6.06 -13.36 15.98
N ASP A 85 -5.39 -14.48 16.22
CA ASP A 85 -4.72 -15.25 15.19
C ASP A 85 -5.71 -15.70 14.11
N ASN A 86 -5.27 -15.76 12.86
CA ASN A 86 -6.06 -16.27 11.74
C ASN A 86 -7.44 -15.59 11.58
N THR A 87 -7.47 -14.26 11.74
CA THR A 87 -8.71 -13.46 11.67
C THR A 87 -9.06 -13.06 10.24
N PHE A 88 -8.07 -12.71 9.42
CA PHE A 88 -8.26 -12.12 8.10
C PHE A 88 -7.99 -13.10 6.96
N ASP A 89 -8.78 -12.98 5.90
CA ASP A 89 -8.59 -13.71 4.65
C ASP A 89 -7.58 -13.01 3.75
N LYS A 90 -7.54 -11.67 3.81
CA LYS A 90 -6.66 -10.81 3.02
C LYS A 90 -6.03 -9.73 3.90
N VAL A 91 -4.76 -9.43 3.65
CA VAL A 91 -4.07 -8.28 4.26
C VAL A 91 -3.42 -7.45 3.18
N ILE A 92 -3.59 -6.14 3.25
CA ILE A 92 -2.84 -5.14 2.48
C ILE A 92 -1.90 -4.41 3.44
N CYS A 93 -0.66 -4.15 3.01
CA CYS A 93 0.28 -3.26 3.66
C CYS A 93 1.06 -2.51 2.57
N ALA A 94 0.57 -1.33 2.19
CA ALA A 94 1.03 -0.61 1.01
C ALA A 94 1.70 0.71 1.37
N GLU A 95 3.00 0.84 1.07
CA GLU A 95 3.83 2.03 1.37
C GLU A 95 3.84 2.31 2.89
N VAL A 96 4.16 1.32 3.70
CA VAL A 96 4.15 1.40 5.18
C VAL A 96 5.46 0.91 5.79
N LEU A 97 6.00 -0.22 5.31
CA LEU A 97 7.15 -0.88 5.93
C LEU A 97 8.42 -0.04 5.91
N GLU A 98 8.56 0.87 4.94
CA GLU A 98 9.67 1.82 4.81
C GLU A 98 9.73 2.84 5.95
N HIS A 99 8.63 3.06 6.66
CA HIS A 99 8.52 3.98 7.79
C HIS A 99 8.79 3.32 9.16
N ILE A 100 8.90 1.98 9.21
CA ILE A 100 8.96 1.23 10.47
C ILE A 100 10.32 0.57 10.64
N ASP A 101 11.03 0.89 11.72
CA ASP A 101 12.35 0.31 12.01
C ASP A 101 12.31 -1.21 12.12
N ASP A 102 11.37 -1.75 12.89
CA ASP A 102 11.17 -3.19 13.02
C ASP A 102 10.04 -3.72 12.13
N TYR A 103 10.19 -3.54 10.81
CA TYR A 103 9.22 -4.06 9.85
C TYR A 103 9.07 -5.60 9.89
N ARG A 104 10.11 -6.33 10.38
CA ARG A 104 10.02 -7.79 10.51
C ARG A 104 9.01 -8.21 11.55
N SER A 105 8.88 -7.47 12.65
CA SER A 105 7.81 -7.69 13.63
C SER A 105 6.43 -7.41 13.05
N VAL A 106 6.29 -6.37 12.19
CA VAL A 106 5.04 -6.14 11.46
C VAL A 106 4.70 -7.31 10.54
N VAL A 107 5.69 -7.83 9.79
CA VAL A 107 5.47 -9.01 8.92
C VAL A 107 5.04 -10.25 9.72
N LYS A 108 5.60 -10.46 10.93
CA LYS A 108 5.18 -11.55 11.82
C LYS A 108 3.74 -11.36 12.32
N GLU A 109 3.35 -10.13 12.68
CA GLU A 109 1.98 -9.82 13.08
C GLU A 109 0.99 -10.03 11.93
N ILE A 110 1.35 -9.59 10.70
CA ILE A 110 0.55 -9.90 9.49
C ILE A 110 0.40 -11.42 9.32
N HIS A 111 1.49 -12.17 9.48
CA HIS A 111 1.42 -13.62 9.41
C HIS A 111 0.50 -14.21 10.50
N ARG A 112 0.58 -13.71 11.72
CA ARG A 112 -0.24 -14.18 12.84
C ARG A 112 -1.74 -13.99 12.57
N VAL A 113 -2.14 -12.78 12.13
CA VAL A 113 -3.56 -12.44 11.94
C VAL A 113 -4.15 -12.96 10.63
N LEU A 114 -3.33 -13.28 9.63
CA LEU A 114 -3.78 -13.83 8.35
C LEU A 114 -4.08 -15.32 8.49
N LYS A 115 -5.18 -15.78 7.93
CA LYS A 115 -5.56 -17.20 7.89
C LYS A 115 -4.57 -18.01 7.03
N PRO A 116 -4.34 -19.32 7.33
CA PRO A 116 -3.66 -20.21 6.40
C PRO A 116 -4.32 -20.19 5.02
N GLY A 117 -3.51 -20.07 3.96
CA GLY A 117 -4.00 -19.87 2.58
C GLY A 117 -4.47 -18.45 2.27
N GLY A 118 -4.50 -17.55 3.24
CA GLY A 118 -4.84 -16.14 3.05
C GLY A 118 -3.78 -15.41 2.20
N ILE A 119 -4.19 -14.30 1.59
CA ILE A 119 -3.34 -13.52 0.68
C ILE A 119 -2.87 -12.24 1.35
N PHE A 120 -1.57 -11.99 1.25
CA PHE A 120 -0.89 -10.77 1.67
C PHE A 120 -0.40 -9.99 0.45
N GLY A 121 -0.94 -8.80 0.21
CA GLY A 121 -0.48 -7.85 -0.79
C GLY A 121 0.30 -6.71 -0.15
N MET A 122 1.52 -6.46 -0.60
CA MET A 122 2.33 -5.38 -0.07
C MET A 122 2.98 -4.54 -1.16
N SER A 123 3.29 -3.29 -0.84
CA SER A 123 4.17 -2.45 -1.66
C SER A 123 5.15 -1.66 -0.81
N VAL A 124 6.28 -1.34 -1.43
CA VAL A 124 7.29 -0.40 -0.92
C VAL A 124 7.87 0.40 -2.07
N PRO A 125 8.45 1.58 -1.82
CA PRO A 125 9.18 2.32 -2.84
C PRO A 125 10.27 1.47 -3.49
N ARG A 126 10.39 1.57 -4.81
CA ARG A 126 11.41 0.85 -5.56
C ARG A 126 12.78 1.49 -5.34
N PHE A 127 13.81 0.68 -5.19
CA PHE A 127 15.17 1.09 -4.84
C PHE A 127 15.70 2.26 -5.67
N PHE A 128 15.71 2.15 -7.01
CA PHE A 128 16.35 3.15 -7.86
C PHE A 128 15.64 4.52 -7.85
N PRO A 129 14.32 4.64 -8.06
CA PRO A 129 13.64 5.93 -7.96
C PRO A 129 13.79 6.57 -6.57
N GLU A 130 13.73 5.78 -5.52
CA GLU A 130 13.87 6.23 -4.14
C GLU A 130 15.29 6.70 -3.83
N TRP A 131 16.29 5.95 -4.26
CA TRP A 131 17.70 6.34 -4.13
C TRP A 131 17.99 7.70 -4.80
N VAL A 132 17.39 7.96 -5.98
CA VAL A 132 17.53 9.27 -6.64
C VAL A 132 16.93 10.38 -5.77
N CYS A 133 15.74 10.18 -5.17
CA CYS A 133 15.15 11.15 -4.26
C CYS A 133 16.08 11.46 -3.08
N TRP A 134 16.64 10.44 -2.44
CA TRP A 134 17.61 10.58 -1.34
C TRP A 134 18.88 11.32 -1.74
N ARG A 135 19.33 11.16 -2.99
CA ARG A 135 20.50 11.88 -3.52
C ARG A 135 20.20 13.34 -3.89
N LEU A 136 18.96 13.67 -4.18
CA LEU A 136 18.53 15.01 -4.56
C LEU A 136 18.15 15.88 -3.37
N SER A 137 17.68 15.29 -2.25
CA SER A 137 17.23 16.05 -1.08
C SER A 137 17.34 15.22 0.19
N ASP A 138 18.15 15.68 1.14
CA ASP A 138 18.25 15.10 2.47
C ASP A 138 16.92 15.33 3.25
N ALA A 139 16.33 16.51 3.08
CA ALA A 139 15.04 16.84 3.70
C ALA A 139 13.90 15.90 3.28
N TYR A 140 13.99 15.22 2.14
CA TYR A 140 12.96 14.27 1.68
C TYR A 140 12.76 13.09 2.64
N HIS A 141 13.82 12.61 3.28
CA HIS A 141 13.77 11.45 4.18
C HIS A 141 14.00 11.80 5.66
N GLU A 142 14.51 13.01 5.95
CA GLU A 142 14.74 13.48 7.33
C GLU A 142 13.50 14.11 7.98
N VAL A 143 12.41 14.34 7.21
CA VAL A 143 11.14 14.84 7.77
C VAL A 143 10.50 13.81 8.70
N GLU A 144 9.74 14.29 9.68
CA GLU A 144 8.96 13.43 10.56
C GLU A 144 8.03 12.52 9.74
N GLY A 145 8.09 11.21 9.99
CA GLY A 145 7.37 10.22 9.20
C GLY A 145 7.98 9.93 7.81
N GLY A 146 9.21 10.41 7.52
CA GLY A 146 9.96 10.09 6.31
C GLY A 146 10.36 8.61 6.22
N HIS A 147 10.95 8.22 5.10
CA HIS A 147 11.39 6.84 4.89
C HIS A 147 12.68 6.57 5.68
N VAL A 148 12.66 5.64 6.61
CA VAL A 148 13.83 5.27 7.41
C VAL A 148 14.80 4.35 6.64
N ARG A 149 14.37 3.83 5.48
CA ARG A 149 15.19 2.94 4.64
C ARG A 149 14.74 2.86 3.19
N ILE A 150 15.66 2.46 2.33
CA ILE A 150 15.38 2.02 0.97
C ILE A 150 15.44 0.50 0.91
N PHE A 151 14.36 -0.15 0.50
CA PHE A 151 14.30 -1.60 0.41
C PHE A 151 14.99 -2.16 -0.85
N ASN A 152 15.79 -3.21 -0.66
CA ASN A 152 16.09 -4.13 -1.74
C ASN A 152 14.95 -5.16 -1.84
N ALA A 153 14.26 -5.19 -2.96
CA ALA A 153 13.08 -6.03 -3.16
C ALA A 153 13.35 -7.55 -2.98
N ASN A 154 14.56 -8.02 -3.28
CA ASN A 154 14.92 -9.44 -3.10
C ASN A 154 15.12 -9.77 -1.61
N HIS A 155 15.83 -8.92 -0.87
CA HIS A 155 16.01 -9.11 0.57
C HIS A 155 14.67 -9.02 1.31
N LEU A 156 13.82 -8.03 0.94
CA LEU A 156 12.49 -7.91 1.55
C LEU A 156 11.64 -9.17 1.27
N ARG A 157 11.64 -9.66 0.03
CA ARG A 157 10.96 -10.92 -0.30
C ARG A 157 11.44 -12.07 0.58
N GLU A 158 12.77 -12.26 0.70
CA GLU A 158 13.35 -13.32 1.51
C GLU A 158 12.94 -13.22 2.98
N ASP A 159 12.88 -12.02 3.54
CA ASP A 159 12.43 -11.81 4.92
C ASP A 159 10.96 -12.15 5.11
N VAL A 160 10.11 -11.81 4.13
CA VAL A 160 8.68 -12.19 4.14
C VAL A 160 8.52 -13.70 3.97
N GLU A 161 9.29 -14.34 3.07
CA GLU A 161 9.25 -15.79 2.86
C GLU A 161 9.74 -16.56 4.11
N LYS A 162 10.77 -16.06 4.83
CA LYS A 162 11.22 -16.62 6.12
C LYS A 162 10.15 -16.55 7.21
N ALA A 163 9.21 -15.62 7.12
CA ALA A 163 8.09 -15.51 8.04
C ALA A 163 6.94 -16.51 7.74
N GLY A 164 7.07 -17.39 6.76
CA GLY A 164 6.07 -18.43 6.43
C GLY A 164 5.16 -18.08 5.26
N PHE A 165 5.58 -17.18 4.40
CA PHE A 165 4.86 -16.81 3.19
C PHE A 165 5.51 -17.40 1.93
N VAL A 166 4.72 -17.54 0.86
CA VAL A 166 5.22 -17.89 -0.49
C VAL A 166 4.75 -16.83 -1.46
N ARG A 167 5.69 -16.19 -2.16
CA ARG A 167 5.36 -15.22 -3.20
C ARG A 167 4.81 -15.92 -4.44
N PHE A 168 3.68 -15.44 -4.95
CA PHE A 168 3.09 -15.95 -6.19
C PHE A 168 3.06 -14.92 -7.33
N ASP A 169 3.16 -13.62 -7.01
CA ASP A 169 3.16 -12.58 -8.05
C ASP A 169 3.96 -11.34 -7.65
N LYS A 170 4.33 -10.52 -8.64
CA LYS A 170 5.03 -9.25 -8.48
C LYS A 170 4.78 -8.35 -9.68
N HIS A 171 4.58 -7.06 -9.42
CA HIS A 171 4.59 -6.04 -10.47
C HIS A 171 5.23 -4.73 -9.97
N HIS A 172 5.32 -3.75 -10.87
CA HIS A 172 5.74 -2.38 -10.53
C HIS A 172 4.63 -1.41 -10.92
N ALA A 173 4.51 -0.31 -10.19
CA ALA A 173 3.42 0.65 -10.36
C ALA A 173 3.94 2.10 -10.37
N HIS A 174 3.15 2.98 -11.00
CA HIS A 174 3.28 4.43 -10.91
C HIS A 174 4.56 5.00 -11.51
N SER A 175 4.96 4.53 -12.70
CA SER A 175 6.15 5.06 -13.38
C SER A 175 6.05 6.56 -13.70
N LEU A 176 4.87 7.05 -14.08
CA LEU A 176 4.63 8.46 -14.35
C LEU A 176 4.69 9.36 -13.09
N HIS A 177 4.67 8.77 -11.87
CA HIS A 177 4.89 9.55 -10.65
C HIS A 177 6.37 9.79 -10.34
N VAL A 178 7.28 9.01 -10.91
CA VAL A 178 8.73 9.13 -10.62
C VAL A 178 9.28 10.51 -10.97
N PRO A 179 9.03 11.10 -12.16
CA PRO A 179 9.51 12.43 -12.46
C PRO A 179 8.94 13.51 -11.53
N TYR A 180 7.71 13.35 -11.05
CA TYR A 180 7.12 14.27 -10.07
C TYR A 180 7.93 14.30 -8.77
N TRP A 181 8.27 13.12 -8.22
CA TRP A 181 9.03 13.04 -6.98
C TRP A 181 10.46 13.53 -7.15
N TRP A 182 11.10 13.24 -8.28
CA TRP A 182 12.44 13.78 -8.58
C TRP A 182 12.44 15.31 -8.71
N LEU A 183 11.44 15.88 -9.39
CA LEU A 183 11.28 17.33 -9.45
C LEU A 183 11.00 17.92 -8.07
N LYS A 184 10.16 17.26 -7.26
CA LYS A 184 9.87 17.72 -5.90
C LYS A 184 11.12 17.71 -5.02
N CYS A 185 11.95 16.69 -5.10
CA CYS A 185 13.22 16.60 -4.38
C CYS A 185 14.23 17.67 -4.92
N LEU A 186 14.35 17.82 -6.24
CA LEU A 186 15.27 18.78 -6.85
C LEU A 186 14.93 20.25 -6.50
N PHE A 187 13.64 20.56 -6.40
CA PHE A 187 13.12 21.88 -6.06
C PHE A 187 12.53 21.93 -4.66
N TRP A 188 13.06 21.11 -3.74
CA TRP A 188 12.57 21.05 -2.37
C TRP A 188 12.61 22.43 -1.71
N ARG A 189 11.51 22.79 -1.05
CA ARG A 189 11.40 24.01 -0.26
C ARG A 189 10.68 23.66 1.04
N ASP A 190 11.23 24.10 2.15
CA ASP A 190 10.65 23.85 3.47
C ASP A 190 9.35 24.63 3.68
N GLU A 191 9.25 25.82 3.06
CA GLU A 191 8.07 26.69 3.13
C GLU A 191 7.79 27.37 1.79
N GLY A 192 6.51 27.67 1.54
CA GLY A 192 6.06 28.46 0.40
C GLY A 192 5.40 27.67 -0.73
N GLU A 193 5.16 28.33 -1.85
CA GLU A 193 4.54 27.70 -3.02
C GLU A 193 5.48 26.70 -3.70
N GLU A 194 4.92 25.57 -4.15
CA GLU A 194 5.65 24.61 -4.96
C GLU A 194 6.27 25.28 -6.21
N ALA A 195 7.49 24.88 -6.54
CA ALA A 195 8.17 25.37 -7.74
C ALA A 195 7.35 25.11 -9.01
N ALA A 196 7.41 26.02 -9.96
CA ALA A 196 6.60 25.94 -11.18
C ALA A 196 6.71 24.57 -11.90
N PRO A 197 7.90 23.95 -12.09
CA PRO A 197 8.00 22.62 -12.71
C PRO A 197 7.23 21.54 -11.94
N VAL A 198 7.29 21.55 -10.61
CA VAL A 198 6.57 20.60 -9.74
C VAL A 198 5.06 20.78 -9.91
N ARG A 199 4.58 22.03 -9.83
CA ARG A 199 3.15 22.38 -9.97
C ARG A 199 2.61 22.01 -11.36
N TYR A 200 3.36 22.23 -12.45
CA TYR A 200 2.90 21.85 -13.79
C TYR A 200 2.84 20.33 -13.94
N TYR A 201 3.83 19.62 -13.43
CA TYR A 201 3.83 18.17 -13.50
C TYR A 201 2.72 17.56 -12.61
N HIS A 202 2.46 18.13 -11.43
CA HIS A 202 1.33 17.75 -10.59
C HIS A 202 -0.02 17.91 -11.34
N ARG A 203 -0.21 19.05 -12.02
CA ARG A 203 -1.42 19.24 -12.85
C ARG A 203 -1.55 18.19 -13.95
N PHE A 204 -0.45 17.79 -14.56
CA PHE A 204 -0.43 16.69 -15.54
C PHE A 204 -0.89 15.39 -14.89
N LEU A 205 -0.39 15.02 -13.71
CA LEU A 205 -0.80 13.81 -13.00
C LEU A 205 -2.28 13.83 -12.61
N VAL A 206 -2.78 14.98 -12.14
CA VAL A 206 -4.20 15.15 -11.82
C VAL A 206 -5.06 15.02 -13.08
N TRP A 207 -4.66 15.64 -14.19
CA TRP A 207 -5.34 15.49 -15.46
C TRP A 207 -5.34 14.03 -15.94
N ASP A 208 -4.20 13.35 -15.87
CA ASP A 208 -4.09 11.93 -16.24
C ASP A 208 -5.02 11.05 -15.41
N LEU A 209 -5.07 11.30 -14.10
CA LEU A 209 -5.93 10.58 -13.17
C LEU A 209 -7.43 10.76 -13.49
N MET A 210 -7.84 11.99 -13.75
CA MET A 210 -9.25 12.35 -13.99
C MET A 210 -9.71 11.93 -15.39
N SER A 211 -8.87 12.13 -16.41
CA SER A 211 -9.23 11.88 -17.81
C SER A 211 -8.94 10.46 -18.28
N ARG A 212 -8.06 9.74 -17.59
CA ARG A 212 -7.60 8.37 -17.91
C ARG A 212 -7.29 8.15 -19.39
N PRO A 213 -6.42 8.97 -20.02
CA PRO A 213 -6.11 8.84 -21.45
C PRO A 213 -5.48 7.48 -21.74
N ARG A 214 -5.87 6.84 -22.83
CA ARG A 214 -5.32 5.53 -23.22
C ARG A 214 -3.80 5.57 -23.42
N LEU A 215 -3.28 6.69 -23.94
CA LEU A 215 -1.84 6.87 -24.19
C LEU A 215 -1.02 6.81 -22.89
N THR A 216 -1.42 7.56 -21.88
CA THR A 216 -0.70 7.59 -20.59
C THR A 216 -0.82 6.27 -19.83
N GLN A 217 -1.97 5.60 -19.91
CA GLN A 217 -2.14 4.24 -19.36
C GLN A 217 -1.19 3.24 -20.05
N TRP A 218 -1.08 3.31 -21.36
CA TRP A 218 -0.16 2.47 -22.12
C TRP A 218 1.31 2.78 -21.80
N LEU A 219 1.68 4.08 -21.73
CA LEU A 219 3.01 4.51 -21.31
C LEU A 219 3.35 4.04 -19.90
N ASP A 220 2.46 4.22 -18.94
CA ASP A 220 2.66 3.76 -17.56
C ASP A 220 2.89 2.26 -17.51
N LYS A 221 2.08 1.47 -18.24
CA LYS A 221 2.22 0.02 -18.33
C LYS A 221 3.56 -0.43 -18.89
N ILE A 222 4.08 0.26 -19.93
CA ILE A 222 5.38 -0.07 -20.54
C ILE A 222 6.53 0.39 -19.65
N LEU A 223 6.40 1.54 -19.01
CA LEU A 223 7.48 2.13 -18.21
C LEU A 223 7.54 1.54 -16.80
N ASN A 224 6.45 0.97 -16.26
CA ASN A 224 6.43 0.39 -14.92
C ASN A 224 7.54 -0.64 -14.68
N PRO A 225 7.83 -1.60 -15.57
CA PRO A 225 8.95 -2.54 -15.38
C PRO A 225 10.31 -1.85 -15.26
N LEU A 226 10.51 -0.73 -15.97
CA LEU A 226 11.77 -0.01 -16.04
C LEU A 226 11.95 0.97 -14.88
N MET A 227 10.94 1.81 -14.60
CA MET A 227 11.01 2.90 -13.66
C MET A 227 9.76 3.10 -12.80
N GLY A 228 8.98 2.03 -12.55
CA GLY A 228 7.85 2.11 -11.61
C GLY A 228 8.32 2.62 -10.24
N LYS A 229 7.54 3.53 -9.64
CA LYS A 229 7.85 4.12 -8.32
C LYS A 229 7.84 3.06 -7.22
N SER A 230 6.87 2.16 -7.28
CA SER A 230 6.66 1.14 -6.26
C SER A 230 6.89 -0.26 -6.80
N VAL A 231 7.42 -1.14 -5.96
CA VAL A 231 7.42 -2.59 -6.17
C VAL A 231 6.30 -3.19 -5.35
N VAL A 232 5.47 -3.98 -6.00
CA VAL A 232 4.32 -4.66 -5.39
C VAL A 232 4.54 -6.16 -5.42
N MET A 233 4.29 -6.82 -4.31
CA MET A 233 4.44 -8.27 -4.19
C MET A 233 3.21 -8.88 -3.52
N TYR A 234 2.86 -10.08 -3.96
CA TYR A 234 1.73 -10.85 -3.42
C TYR A 234 2.20 -12.20 -2.91
N PHE A 235 1.74 -12.54 -1.73
CA PHE A 235 2.12 -13.74 -1.02
C PHE A 235 0.90 -14.52 -0.54
N VAL A 236 1.07 -15.82 -0.39
CA VAL A 236 0.12 -16.70 0.31
C VAL A 236 0.77 -17.17 1.60
N LYS A 237 0.02 -17.12 2.72
CA LYS A 237 0.45 -17.74 3.97
C LYS A 237 0.40 -19.26 3.81
N GLN A 238 1.51 -19.94 4.06
CA GLN A 238 1.57 -21.39 4.03
C GLN A 238 0.65 -21.99 5.11
N ALA A 239 -0.06 -23.03 4.73
CA ALA A 239 -0.73 -23.86 5.73
C ALA A 239 0.35 -24.61 6.56
N PRO A 240 0.15 -24.79 7.88
CA PRO A 240 1.03 -25.64 8.66
C PRO A 240 1.06 -27.04 8.02
N PRO A 241 2.21 -27.75 8.08
CA PRO A 241 2.28 -29.10 7.57
C PRO A 241 1.22 -29.99 8.27
N PRO A 242 0.59 -30.92 7.55
CA PRO A 242 -0.37 -31.81 8.15
C PRO A 242 0.33 -32.65 9.24
N GLY A 243 0.11 -32.36 10.51
CA GLY A 243 0.70 -33.09 11.64
C GLY A 243 0.93 -32.28 12.92
N ASP A 244 0.96 -30.96 12.88
CA ASP A 244 1.25 -30.09 14.05
C ASP A 244 0.00 -29.39 14.65
N ALA A 245 -1.18 -29.98 14.48
CA ALA A 245 -2.38 -29.56 15.22
C ALA A 245 -2.44 -30.37 16.53
N ALA A 246 -1.83 -29.84 17.58
CA ALA A 246 -1.97 -30.32 18.94
C ALA A 246 -2.66 -29.28 19.80
#